data_312a6501a20ad95066ebbb0477f2d1bb
#
_entry.id   312a6501a20ad95066ebbb0477f2d1bb
#
_cell.length_a   1.000
_cell.length_b   1.000
_cell.length_c   1.000
_cell.angle_alpha   90.00
_cell.angle_beta   90.00
_cell.angle_gamma   90.00
#
_symmetry.space_group_name_H-M   'P 1'
#
loop_
_entity.id
_entity.type
_entity.pdbx_description
1 polymer ?
#
loop_
_entity_poly.entity_id
_entity_poly.type
_entity_poly.pdbx_seq_one_letter_code
_entity_poly.pdbx_strand_id
1 'polypeptide(L)'
;MKALREADILYVSPISEWEISLKWRDGGIDLPMPPRDMMRTLVDAYSLSLIPLSEEVMFKATELPEVHRDPADRFIIATAILGNLPVVTTDRRFRDYGIQVIA
;
A
#
# COMPACT_ATOMS: atom_id res chain seq x y z
N MET A 1 -13.76 -4.15 9.54
CA MET A 1 -12.73 -4.24 10.57
C MET A 1 -12.77 -3.00 11.45
N LYS A 2 -12.75 -3.22 12.74
CA LYS A 2 -12.90 -2.13 13.72
C LYS A 2 -11.80 -1.08 13.61
N ALA A 3 -10.53 -1.49 13.45
CA ALA A 3 -9.40 -0.57 13.36
C ALA A 3 -9.51 0.37 12.16
N LEU A 4 -10.02 -0.10 11.04
CA LEU A 4 -10.21 0.74 9.86
C LEU A 4 -11.35 1.75 10.04
N ARG A 5 -12.40 1.37 10.77
CA ARG A 5 -13.53 2.27 11.05
C ARG A 5 -13.14 3.41 11.98
N GLU A 6 -12.18 3.18 12.86
CA GLU A 6 -11.69 4.16 13.82
C GLU A 6 -10.59 5.03 13.26
N ALA A 7 -10.06 4.71 12.08
CA ALA A 7 -9.01 5.50 11.46
C ALA A 7 -9.57 6.82 10.93
N ASP A 8 -8.92 7.92 11.29
CA ASP A 8 -9.32 9.25 10.83
C ASP A 8 -9.05 9.43 9.33
N ILE A 9 -7.94 8.86 8.84
CA ILE A 9 -7.53 8.97 7.44
C ILE A 9 -7.04 7.61 6.94
N LEU A 10 -7.51 7.21 5.77
CA LEU A 10 -7.00 6.04 5.06
C LEU A 10 -6.12 6.48 3.89
N TYR A 11 -4.94 5.91 3.81
CA TYR A 11 -3.99 6.24 2.76
C TYR A 11 -3.83 5.09 1.77
N VAL A 12 -3.55 5.46 0.53
CA VAL A 12 -3.23 4.50 -0.54
C VAL A 12 -1.88 4.89 -1.14
N SER A 13 -1.00 3.90 -1.30
CA SER A 13 0.26 4.09 -2.01
C SER A 13 0.05 3.97 -3.51
N PRO A 14 0.68 4.83 -4.34
CA PRO A 14 0.70 4.65 -5.78
C PRO A 14 1.24 3.28 -6.22
N ILE A 15 2.09 2.66 -5.40
CA ILE A 15 2.59 1.30 -5.66
C ILE A 15 1.45 0.29 -5.66
N SER A 16 0.48 0.42 -4.75
CA SER A 16 -0.70 -0.46 -4.74
C SER A 16 -1.54 -0.31 -6.01
N GLU A 17 -1.69 0.92 -6.48
CA GLU A 17 -2.39 1.19 -7.74
C GLU A 17 -1.66 0.55 -8.93
N TRP A 18 -0.33 0.63 -8.94
CA TRP A 18 0.49 0.03 -9.97
C TRP A 18 0.37 -1.50 -9.97
N GLU A 19 0.42 -2.13 -8.81
CA GLU A 19 0.29 -3.59 -8.69
C GLU A 19 -1.07 -4.07 -9.18
N ILE A 20 -2.14 -3.38 -8.82
CA ILE A 20 -3.50 -3.70 -9.29
C ILE A 20 -3.58 -3.58 -10.81
N SER A 21 -2.99 -2.52 -11.36
CA SER A 21 -2.98 -2.28 -12.81
C SER A 21 -2.22 -3.39 -13.55
N LEU A 22 -1.09 -3.84 -13.00
CA LEU A 22 -0.33 -4.95 -13.58
C LEU A 22 -1.11 -6.24 -13.58
N LYS A 23 -1.74 -6.58 -12.47
CA LYS A 23 -2.54 -7.81 -12.36
C LYS A 23 -3.72 -7.79 -13.31
N TRP A 24 -4.39 -6.66 -13.44
CA TRP A 24 -5.51 -6.51 -14.36
C TRP A 24 -5.05 -6.65 -15.83
N ARG A 25 -3.95 -5.99 -16.18
CA ARG A 25 -3.38 -6.11 -17.52
C ARG A 25 -3.05 -7.56 -17.88
N ASP A 26 -2.52 -8.30 -16.93
CA ASP A 26 -2.06 -9.68 -17.14
C ASP A 26 -3.17 -10.71 -16.91
N GLY A 27 -4.41 -10.29 -16.67
CA GLY A 27 -5.55 -11.17 -16.49
C GLY A 27 -5.62 -11.84 -15.12
N GLY A 28 -4.85 -11.36 -14.14
CA GLY A 28 -4.79 -11.95 -12.80
C GLY A 28 -5.95 -11.56 -11.88
N ILE A 29 -6.67 -10.52 -12.20
CA ILE A 29 -7.87 -10.10 -11.46
C ILE A 29 -8.94 -9.58 -12.42
N ASP A 30 -10.20 -9.75 -12.00
CA ASP A 30 -11.34 -9.16 -12.68
C ASP A 30 -11.78 -7.91 -11.93
N LEU A 31 -11.98 -6.82 -12.67
CA LEU A 31 -12.51 -5.58 -12.13
C LEU A 31 -13.72 -5.15 -12.95
N PRO A 32 -14.73 -4.53 -12.31
CA PRO A 32 -15.92 -4.05 -13.03
C PRO A 32 -15.63 -2.87 -13.97
N MET A 33 -14.44 -2.28 -13.87
CA MET A 33 -13.99 -1.15 -14.70
C MET A 33 -12.47 -1.14 -14.73
N PRO A 34 -11.83 -0.40 -15.65
CA PRO A 34 -10.37 -0.29 -15.68
C PRO A 34 -9.81 0.22 -14.34
N PRO A 35 -8.56 -0.16 -13.98
CA PRO A 35 -7.98 0.20 -12.68
C PRO A 35 -8.02 1.67 -12.34
N ARG A 36 -7.76 2.55 -13.31
CA ARG A 36 -7.81 4.00 -13.08
C ARG A 36 -9.17 4.45 -12.58
N ASP A 37 -10.22 3.97 -13.23
CA ASP A 37 -11.59 4.34 -12.87
C ASP A 37 -12.00 3.71 -11.55
N MET A 38 -11.59 2.46 -11.32
CA MET A 38 -11.83 1.77 -10.06
C MET A 38 -11.20 2.52 -8.90
N MET A 39 -9.93 2.93 -9.03
CA MET A 39 -9.24 3.65 -7.97
C MET A 39 -9.87 5.01 -7.68
N ARG A 40 -10.29 5.73 -8.71
CA ARG A 40 -11.01 7.00 -8.52
C ARG A 40 -12.32 6.80 -7.78
N THR A 41 -13.04 5.75 -8.13
CA THR A 41 -14.30 5.41 -7.45
C THR A 41 -14.07 5.10 -5.98
N LEU A 42 -13.04 4.31 -5.67
CA LEU A 42 -12.70 3.95 -4.29
C LEU A 42 -12.21 5.16 -3.49
N VAL A 43 -11.36 5.99 -4.09
CA VAL A 43 -10.87 7.21 -3.44
C VAL A 43 -12.03 8.12 -3.06
N ASP A 44 -12.97 8.31 -3.97
CA ASP A 44 -14.13 9.16 -3.71
C ASP A 44 -15.08 8.54 -2.69
N ALA A 45 -15.38 7.25 -2.83
CA ALA A 45 -16.34 6.56 -1.96
C ALA A 45 -15.88 6.46 -0.51
N TYR A 46 -14.57 6.27 -0.27
CA TYR A 46 -14.00 6.06 1.05
C TYR A 46 -13.13 7.22 1.53
N SER A 47 -13.11 8.32 0.81
CA SER A 47 -12.28 9.50 1.14
C SER A 47 -10.82 9.14 1.36
N LEU A 48 -10.27 8.29 0.50
CA LEU A 48 -8.88 7.87 0.60
C LEU A 48 -7.93 9.00 0.24
N SER A 49 -6.77 9.03 0.87
CA SER A 49 -5.70 9.97 0.56
C SER A 49 -4.54 9.24 -0.09
N LEU A 50 -4.00 9.80 -1.17
CA LEU A 50 -2.83 9.22 -1.83
C LEU A 50 -1.57 9.70 -1.12
N ILE A 51 -0.65 8.78 -0.82
CA ILE A 51 0.67 9.12 -0.28
C ILE A 51 1.64 9.20 -1.45
N PRO A 52 2.28 10.34 -1.70
CA PRO A 52 3.28 10.45 -2.76
C PRO A 52 4.48 9.55 -2.51
N LEU A 53 5.03 8.97 -3.58
CA LEU A 53 6.33 8.30 -3.52
C LEU A 53 7.41 9.38 -3.52
N SER A 54 8.03 9.59 -2.38
CA SER A 54 9.07 10.60 -2.22
C SER A 54 10.46 10.00 -2.40
N GLU A 55 11.45 10.87 -2.56
CA GLU A 55 12.86 10.48 -2.57
C GLU A 55 13.24 9.75 -1.27
N GLU A 56 12.73 10.21 -0.13
CA GLU A 56 12.94 9.58 1.17
C GLU A 56 12.47 8.12 1.18
N VAL A 57 11.32 7.86 0.59
CA VAL A 57 10.79 6.49 0.48
C VAL A 57 11.74 5.62 -0.35
N MET A 58 12.28 6.15 -1.44
CA MET A 58 13.20 5.41 -2.30
C MET A 58 14.46 5.00 -1.54
N PHE A 59 15.08 5.92 -0.83
CA PHE A 59 16.27 5.63 -0.04
C PHE A 59 15.97 4.68 1.10
N LYS A 60 14.89 4.93 1.83
CA LYS A 60 14.49 4.06 2.95
C LYS A 60 14.24 2.63 2.49
N ALA A 61 13.61 2.44 1.35
CA ALA A 61 13.35 1.11 0.79
C ALA A 61 14.65 0.33 0.55
N THR A 62 15.70 1.02 0.11
CA THR A 62 17.02 0.41 -0.12
C THR A 62 17.71 0.02 1.19
N GLU A 63 17.51 0.80 2.24
CA GLU A 63 18.13 0.61 3.54
C GLU A 63 17.48 -0.48 4.40
N LEU A 64 16.29 -0.96 4.02
CA LEU A 64 15.58 -1.97 4.80
C LEU A 64 16.30 -3.32 4.81
N PRO A 65 16.18 -4.09 5.92
CA PRO A 65 16.66 -5.47 5.94
C PRO A 65 16.00 -6.31 4.85
N GLU A 66 16.70 -7.37 4.40
CA GLU A 66 16.20 -8.23 3.32
C GLU A 66 15.26 -9.34 3.81
N VAL A 67 14.25 -8.98 4.59
CA VAL A 67 13.17 -9.91 4.96
C VAL A 67 12.23 -10.10 3.77
N HIS A 68 12.01 -9.03 3.03
CA HIS A 68 11.13 -9.01 1.86
C HIS A 68 11.93 -8.58 0.64
N ARG A 69 11.85 -9.38 -0.43
CA ARG A 69 12.61 -9.10 -1.66
C ARG A 69 11.79 -8.38 -2.73
N ASP A 70 10.46 -8.42 -2.63
CA ASP A 70 9.59 -7.76 -3.60
C ASP A 70 9.77 -6.24 -3.50
N PRO A 71 10.25 -5.56 -4.56
CA PRO A 71 10.45 -4.11 -4.51
C PRO A 71 9.19 -3.33 -4.20
N ALA A 72 8.04 -3.76 -4.71
CA ALA A 72 6.77 -3.10 -4.45
C ALA A 72 6.44 -3.09 -2.97
N ASP A 73 6.59 -4.23 -2.30
CA ASP A 73 6.35 -4.34 -0.86
C ASP A 73 7.34 -3.50 -0.07
N ARG A 74 8.60 -3.44 -0.49
CA ARG A 74 9.62 -2.63 0.16
C ARG A 74 9.28 -1.14 0.13
N PHE A 75 8.71 -0.63 -0.97
CA PHE A 75 8.25 0.75 -1.05
C PHE A 75 7.08 1.02 -0.09
N ILE A 76 6.15 0.08 0.03
CA ILE A 76 5.02 0.21 0.96
C ILE A 76 5.53 0.20 2.40
N ILE A 77 6.45 -0.70 2.74
CA ILE A 77 7.06 -0.79 4.06
C ILE A 77 7.80 0.52 4.40
N ALA A 78 8.61 1.03 3.50
CA ALA A 78 9.34 2.28 3.70
C ALA A 78 8.39 3.45 3.94
N THR A 79 7.32 3.53 3.17
CA THR A 79 6.28 4.56 3.34
C THR A 79 5.66 4.47 4.73
N ALA A 80 5.33 3.27 5.18
CA ALA A 80 4.73 3.04 6.50
C ALA A 80 5.67 3.44 7.63
N ILE A 81 6.96 3.09 7.53
CA ILE A 81 7.94 3.45 8.55
C ILE A 81 8.13 4.95 8.64
N LEU A 82 8.32 5.62 7.51
CA LEU A 82 8.55 7.07 7.49
C LEU A 82 7.34 7.87 7.97
N GLY A 83 6.13 7.39 7.67
CA GLY A 83 4.90 8.02 8.10
C GLY A 83 4.38 7.54 9.46
N ASN A 84 5.04 6.56 10.07
CA ASN A 84 4.58 5.90 11.28
C ASN A 84 3.12 5.41 11.13
N LEU A 85 2.85 4.75 10.01
CA LEU A 85 1.52 4.28 9.65
C LEU A 85 1.41 2.77 9.79
N PRO A 86 0.27 2.25 10.28
CA PRO A 86 0.00 0.82 10.18
C PRO A 86 -0.30 0.42 8.74
N VAL A 87 -0.07 -0.84 8.41
CA VAL A 87 -0.34 -1.40 7.08
C VAL A 87 -1.47 -2.42 7.18
N VAL A 88 -2.45 -2.32 6.29
CA VAL A 88 -3.50 -3.33 6.16
C VAL A 88 -3.01 -4.38 5.18
N THR A 89 -2.70 -5.56 5.68
CA THR A 89 -2.20 -6.67 4.88
C THR A 89 -2.39 -7.98 5.62
N THR A 90 -2.46 -9.07 4.88
CA THR A 90 -2.42 -10.43 5.42
C THR A 90 -1.00 -11.00 5.49
N ASP A 91 -0.04 -10.29 4.92
CA ASP A 91 1.36 -10.72 4.91
C ASP A 91 2.04 -10.40 6.25
N ARG A 92 2.30 -11.46 7.04
CA ARG A 92 2.88 -11.32 8.38
C ARG A 92 4.33 -10.83 8.37
N ARG A 93 5.04 -10.96 7.26
CA ARG A 93 6.43 -10.51 7.15
C ARG A 93 6.58 -9.00 7.34
N PHE A 94 5.53 -8.23 7.14
CA PHE A 94 5.53 -6.79 7.39
C PHE A 94 5.81 -6.46 8.86
N ARG A 95 5.43 -7.33 9.79
CA ARG A 95 5.70 -7.15 11.23
C ARG A 95 7.18 -7.20 11.56
N ASP A 96 7.97 -7.93 10.77
CA ASP A 96 9.40 -8.08 10.99
C ASP A 96 10.16 -6.75 10.81
N TYR A 97 9.53 -5.75 10.22
CA TYR A 97 10.07 -4.40 10.07
C TYR A 97 9.60 -3.44 11.17
N GLY A 98 8.94 -3.94 12.20
CA GLY A 98 8.44 -3.13 13.30
C GLY A 98 7.19 -2.31 12.96
N ILE A 99 6.48 -2.69 11.90
CA ILE A 99 5.26 -2.01 11.44
C ILE A 99 4.04 -2.65 12.10
N GLN A 100 3.11 -1.83 12.57
CA GLN A 100 1.82 -2.34 13.02
C GLN A 100 1.04 -2.85 11.81
N VAL A 101 0.54 -4.08 11.90
CA VAL A 101 -0.23 -4.72 10.84
C VAL A 101 -1.67 -4.88 11.29
N ILE A 102 -2.59 -4.49 10.41
CA ILE A 102 -4.03 -4.68 10.57
C ILE A 102 -4.47 -5.69 9.53
N ALA A 103 -5.00 -6.80 9.97
CA ALA A 103 -5.44 -7.89 9.08
C ALA A 103 -6.95 -7.92 8.94
#